data_bfffc01de84ce812f2d7246cf7fe68ef
#
_entry.id   bfffc01de84ce812f2d7246cf7fe68ef
#
_cell.length_a   1.000
_cell.length_b   1.000
_cell.length_c   1.000
_cell.angle_alpha   90.00
_cell.angle_beta   90.00
_cell.angle_gamma   90.00
#
_symmetry.space_group_name_H-M   'P 1'
#
loop_
_entity.id
_entity.type
_entity.pdbx_description
1 polymer ?
#
loop_
_entity_poly.entity_id
_entity_poly.type
_entity_poly.pdbx_seq_one_letter_code
_entity_poly.pdbx_strand_id
1 'polypeptide(L)'
;MDRGRDQGASAVEFALILPLLVLLLFGILQFGQVFARLQGMEAAAREGARLASIGRTVSYSDVQAAARGTNPPFIAAGDIQVLVNGGTGGGWCSSTDDFVTVQVSVDPIAYALTVPLFGDIVTDYTSTGTFRCEAPHD
;
A
#
# COMPACT_ATOMS: atom_id res chain seq x y z
N MET A 1 4.09 40.16 44.94
CA MET A 1 4.58 38.82 44.46
C MET A 1 3.45 38.15 43.72
N ASP A 2 3.36 38.39 42.41
CA ASP A 2 2.21 37.98 41.55
C ASP A 2 2.49 36.69 40.72
N ARG A 3 3.08 35.68 41.32
CA ARG A 3 3.37 34.42 40.64
C ARG A 3 2.14 33.60 40.23
N GLY A 4 0.97 33.91 40.78
CA GLY A 4 -0.25 33.17 40.49
C GLY A 4 -0.97 33.60 39.20
N ARG A 5 -0.78 34.83 38.74
CA ARG A 5 -1.43 35.39 37.56
C ARG A 5 -0.72 34.96 36.28
N ASP A 6 0.60 34.82 36.30
CA ASP A 6 1.40 34.43 35.15
C ASP A 6 1.22 32.95 34.82
N GLN A 7 0.97 32.10 35.81
CA GLN A 7 0.70 30.68 35.62
C GLN A 7 -0.64 30.42 34.89
N GLY A 8 -1.65 31.24 35.15
CA GLY A 8 -2.94 31.14 34.48
C GLY A 8 -2.88 31.57 33.01
N ALA A 9 -2.12 32.63 32.72
CA ALA A 9 -1.95 33.11 31.35
C ALA A 9 -1.26 32.07 30.46
N SER A 10 -0.16 31.49 30.94
CA SER A 10 0.57 30.43 30.21
C SER A 10 -0.26 29.16 29.98
N ALA A 11 -1.14 28.80 30.90
CA ALA A 11 -2.05 27.65 30.75
C ALA A 11 -3.09 27.90 29.67
N VAL A 12 -3.62 29.11 29.56
CA VAL A 12 -4.59 29.48 28.49
C VAL A 12 -3.90 29.51 27.12
N GLU A 13 -2.69 30.04 27.05
CA GLU A 13 -1.90 30.09 25.81
C GLU A 13 -1.58 28.67 25.32
N PHE A 14 -1.16 27.77 26.20
CA PHE A 14 -0.94 26.38 25.88
C PHE A 14 -2.23 25.67 25.43
N ALA A 15 -3.37 25.92 26.09
CA ALA A 15 -4.65 25.32 25.74
C ALA A 15 -5.13 25.72 24.33
N LEU A 16 -4.76 26.92 23.85
CA LEU A 16 -5.08 27.36 22.50
C LEU A 16 -4.19 26.69 21.42
N ILE A 17 -2.95 26.41 21.75
CA ILE A 17 -2.00 25.78 20.81
C ILE A 17 -2.19 24.26 20.77
N LEU A 18 -2.59 23.67 21.88
CA LEU A 18 -2.72 22.21 22.03
C LEU A 18 -3.58 21.53 20.94
N PRO A 19 -4.77 22.06 20.56
CA PRO A 19 -5.56 21.45 19.49
C PRO A 19 -4.84 21.41 18.14
N LEU A 20 -4.10 22.45 17.80
CA LEU A 20 -3.30 22.52 16.59
C LEU A 20 -2.18 21.48 16.60
N LEU A 21 -1.51 21.35 17.74
CA LEU A 21 -0.40 20.40 17.92
C LEU A 21 -0.90 18.95 17.85
N VAL A 22 -2.05 18.67 18.45
CA VAL A 22 -2.70 17.36 18.39
C VAL A 22 -3.12 17.01 16.95
N LEU A 23 -3.70 17.96 16.22
CA LEU A 23 -4.08 17.77 14.83
C LEU A 23 -2.87 17.46 13.94
N LEU A 24 -1.76 18.17 14.16
CA LEU A 24 -0.52 17.94 13.43
C LEU A 24 0.06 16.55 13.76
N LEU A 25 0.05 16.15 15.02
CA LEU A 25 0.51 14.84 15.45
C LEU A 25 -0.29 13.70 14.81
N PHE A 26 -1.63 13.81 14.83
CA PHE A 26 -2.50 12.84 14.16
C PHE A 26 -2.26 12.80 12.66
N GLY A 27 -2.07 13.96 12.02
CA GLY A 27 -1.74 14.04 10.60
C GLY A 27 -0.47 13.26 10.26
N ILE A 28 0.60 13.45 11.02
CA ILE A 28 1.86 12.73 10.79
C ILE A 28 1.68 11.21 10.96
N LEU A 29 0.97 10.77 12.00
CA LEU A 29 0.73 9.35 12.26
C LEU A 29 -0.10 8.71 11.13
N GLN A 30 -1.15 9.36 10.66
CA GLN A 30 -1.97 8.85 9.57
C GLN A 30 -1.21 8.80 8.25
N PHE A 31 -0.46 9.84 7.92
CA PHE A 31 0.38 9.87 6.72
C PHE A 31 1.43 8.76 6.74
N GLY A 32 2.07 8.54 7.90
CA GLY A 32 3.03 7.47 8.08
C GLY A 32 2.44 6.08 7.82
N GLN A 33 1.22 5.84 8.31
CA GLN A 33 0.52 4.57 8.07
C GLN A 33 0.16 4.35 6.60
N VAL A 34 -0.38 5.37 5.92
CA VAL A 34 -0.71 5.30 4.49
C VAL A 34 0.55 5.03 3.67
N PHE A 35 1.63 5.75 3.95
CA PHE A 35 2.89 5.59 3.24
C PHE A 35 3.50 4.19 3.42
N ALA A 36 3.46 3.66 4.64
CA ALA A 36 3.92 2.30 4.91
C ALA A 36 3.10 1.25 4.13
N ARG A 37 1.79 1.45 4.00
CA ARG A 37 0.93 0.55 3.22
C ARG A 37 1.24 0.62 1.72
N LEU A 38 1.43 1.81 1.16
CA LEU A 38 1.81 1.99 -0.24
C LEU A 38 3.12 1.28 -0.57
N GLN A 39 4.15 1.46 0.24
CA GLN A 39 5.42 0.75 0.07
C GLN A 39 5.24 -0.77 0.13
N GLY A 40 4.37 -1.22 0.98
CA GLY A 40 4.03 -2.60 1.09
C GLY A 40 3.38 -3.18 -0.15
N MET A 41 2.43 -2.47 -0.75
CA MET A 41 1.79 -2.88 -2.00
C MET A 41 2.80 -2.94 -3.16
N GLU A 42 3.73 -1.99 -3.23
CA GLU A 42 4.81 -2.03 -4.22
C GLU A 42 5.72 -3.24 -4.05
N ALA A 43 6.09 -3.56 -2.82
CA ALA A 43 6.91 -4.74 -2.53
C ALA A 43 6.18 -6.03 -2.91
N ALA A 44 4.88 -6.13 -2.59
CA ALA A 44 4.03 -7.25 -2.95
C ALA A 44 3.91 -7.44 -4.47
N ALA A 45 3.66 -6.36 -5.21
CA ALA A 45 3.55 -6.39 -6.66
C ALA A 45 4.87 -6.83 -7.32
N ARG A 46 6.01 -6.33 -6.84
CA ARG A 46 7.33 -6.71 -7.35
C ARG A 46 7.66 -8.17 -7.08
N GLU A 47 7.43 -8.66 -5.86
CA GLU A 47 7.73 -10.06 -5.52
C GLU A 47 6.82 -11.02 -6.25
N GLY A 48 5.53 -10.72 -6.38
CA GLY A 48 4.61 -11.49 -7.21
C GLY A 48 5.05 -11.55 -8.68
N ALA A 49 5.43 -10.42 -9.26
CA ALA A 49 5.88 -10.34 -10.65
C ALA A 49 7.23 -11.07 -10.87
N ARG A 50 8.14 -10.99 -9.90
CA ARG A 50 9.40 -11.75 -9.94
C ARG A 50 9.14 -13.25 -9.96
N LEU A 51 8.27 -13.73 -9.10
CA LEU A 51 7.93 -15.17 -9.09
C LEU A 51 7.22 -15.59 -10.38
N ALA A 52 6.31 -14.78 -10.87
CA ALA A 52 5.58 -15.05 -12.11
C ALA A 52 6.49 -15.07 -13.35
N SER A 53 7.57 -14.28 -13.36
CA SER A 53 8.53 -14.24 -14.49
C SER A 53 9.41 -15.49 -14.61
N ILE A 54 9.65 -16.20 -13.50
CA ILE A 54 10.46 -17.43 -13.46
C ILE A 54 9.69 -18.67 -13.91
N GLY A 55 8.48 -18.68 -13.83
CA GLY A 55 7.27 -19.28 -14.31
C GLY A 55 7.11 -20.75 -14.66
N ARG A 56 8.06 -21.66 -14.55
CA ARG A 56 7.90 -23.04 -15.08
C ARG A 56 6.87 -23.92 -14.35
N THR A 57 6.61 -23.67 -13.07
CA THR A 57 5.72 -24.52 -12.25
C THR A 57 4.89 -23.71 -11.26
N VAL A 58 4.82 -22.42 -11.48
CA VAL A 58 4.19 -21.49 -10.54
C VAL A 58 2.72 -21.35 -10.87
N SER A 59 1.87 -21.66 -9.91
CA SER A 59 0.42 -21.44 -10.06
C SER A 59 0.04 -19.99 -9.71
N TYR A 60 -1.15 -19.60 -10.12
CA TYR A 60 -1.70 -18.29 -9.75
C TYR A 60 -1.75 -18.09 -8.23
N SER A 61 -2.09 -19.16 -7.50
CA SER A 61 -2.10 -19.15 -6.04
C SER A 61 -0.71 -18.96 -5.42
N ASP A 62 0.35 -19.45 -6.06
CA ASP A 62 1.72 -19.29 -5.58
C ASP A 62 2.17 -17.83 -5.72
N VAL A 63 1.83 -17.19 -6.85
CA VAL A 63 2.09 -15.75 -7.07
C VAL A 63 1.35 -14.90 -6.05
N GLN A 64 0.08 -15.22 -5.81
CA GLN A 64 -0.69 -14.54 -4.78
C GLN A 64 -0.10 -14.75 -3.38
N ALA A 65 0.34 -15.97 -3.06
CA ALA A 65 0.98 -16.28 -1.78
C ALA A 65 2.31 -15.54 -1.61
N ALA A 66 3.15 -15.49 -2.64
CA ALA A 66 4.41 -14.76 -2.62
C ALA A 66 4.19 -13.25 -2.44
N ALA A 67 3.28 -12.66 -3.20
CA ALA A 67 2.92 -11.26 -3.06
C ALA A 67 2.39 -10.92 -1.65
N ARG A 68 1.60 -11.80 -1.05
CA ARG A 68 1.10 -11.65 0.32
C ARG A 68 2.16 -11.89 1.39
N GLY A 69 3.14 -12.76 1.11
CA GLY A 69 4.20 -13.11 2.06
C GLY A 69 5.16 -11.96 2.37
N THR A 70 5.28 -10.99 1.49
CA THR A 70 6.14 -9.80 1.70
C THR A 70 5.45 -8.72 2.52
N ASN A 71 4.16 -8.88 2.81
CA ASN A 71 3.40 -7.81 3.41
C ASN A 71 2.25 -8.23 4.33
N PRO A 72 1.84 -7.29 5.19
CA PRO A 72 0.91 -7.53 6.27
C PRO A 72 -0.49 -7.94 5.79
N PRO A 73 -1.34 -8.36 6.75
CA PRO A 73 -2.62 -9.06 6.51
C PRO A 73 -3.71 -8.27 5.79
N PHE A 74 -3.38 -7.11 5.25
CA PHE A 74 -4.36 -6.23 4.61
C PHE A 74 -4.51 -6.44 3.09
N ILE A 75 -3.65 -7.23 2.44
CA ILE A 75 -3.81 -7.58 1.02
C ILE A 75 -4.52 -8.93 0.92
N ALA A 76 -5.74 -8.94 0.40
CA ALA A 76 -6.47 -10.16 0.13
C ALA A 76 -6.00 -10.81 -1.19
N ALA A 77 -6.27 -12.10 -1.36
CA ALA A 77 -5.89 -12.78 -2.60
C ALA A 77 -6.60 -12.20 -3.83
N GLY A 78 -7.84 -11.72 -3.66
CA GLY A 78 -8.62 -11.09 -4.72
C GLY A 78 -8.08 -9.74 -5.20
N ASP A 79 -7.26 -9.09 -4.37
CA ASP A 79 -6.65 -7.79 -4.69
C ASP A 79 -5.44 -7.92 -5.62
N ILE A 80 -4.99 -9.15 -5.89
CA ILE A 80 -3.80 -9.43 -6.69
C ILE A 80 -4.22 -9.98 -8.04
N GLN A 81 -3.90 -9.26 -9.11
CA GLN A 81 -4.13 -9.66 -10.49
C GLN A 81 -2.80 -9.88 -11.20
N VAL A 82 -2.72 -10.96 -11.97
CA VAL A 82 -1.56 -11.26 -12.82
C VAL A 82 -1.95 -11.03 -14.27
N LEU A 83 -1.20 -10.16 -14.93
CA LEU A 83 -1.42 -9.74 -16.30
C LEU A 83 -0.18 -10.15 -17.12
N VAL A 84 -0.38 -10.77 -18.26
CA VAL A 84 0.71 -11.06 -19.20
C VAL A 84 0.52 -10.18 -20.45
N ASN A 85 1.57 -9.47 -20.83
CA ASN A 85 1.55 -8.51 -21.95
C ASN A 85 0.38 -7.51 -21.86
N GLY A 86 -0.02 -7.13 -20.65
CA GLY A 86 -1.13 -6.20 -20.41
C GLY A 86 -2.53 -6.79 -20.60
N GLY A 87 -2.64 -8.10 -20.88
CA GLY A 87 -3.93 -8.81 -21.00
C GLY A 87 -4.42 -9.36 -19.67
N THR A 88 -5.71 -9.25 -19.41
CA THR A 88 -6.37 -9.89 -18.26
C THR A 88 -6.61 -11.36 -18.58
N GLY A 89 -5.85 -12.25 -18.01
CA GLY A 89 -6.16 -13.67 -18.11
C GLY A 89 -4.95 -14.55 -17.95
N GLY A 90 -4.62 -14.92 -16.74
CA GLY A 90 -3.88 -16.10 -16.30
C GLY A 90 -2.90 -16.81 -17.24
N GLY A 91 -2.42 -16.11 -18.24
CA GLY A 91 -1.41 -16.62 -19.13
C GLY A 91 -0.03 -16.49 -18.47
N TRP A 92 0.77 -17.52 -18.64
CA TRP A 92 2.15 -17.52 -18.18
C TRP A 92 3.06 -17.09 -19.34
N CYS A 93 4.30 -16.75 -19.00
CA CYS A 93 5.33 -16.47 -19.97
C CYS A 93 5.41 -17.55 -21.05
N SER A 94 5.12 -17.21 -22.28
CA SER A 94 5.23 -18.10 -23.44
C SER A 94 6.52 -17.85 -24.23
N SER A 95 7.13 -16.69 -24.08
CA SER A 95 8.39 -16.32 -24.74
C SER A 95 9.24 -15.41 -23.84
N THR A 96 10.54 -15.30 -24.13
CA THR A 96 11.44 -14.37 -23.46
C THR A 96 11.15 -12.90 -23.78
N ASP A 97 10.29 -12.63 -24.76
CA ASP A 97 9.86 -11.28 -25.12
C ASP A 97 8.59 -10.84 -24.36
N ASP A 98 7.96 -11.77 -23.64
CA ASP A 98 6.78 -11.48 -22.83
C ASP A 98 7.14 -10.72 -21.57
N PHE A 99 6.16 -9.99 -21.04
CA PHE A 99 6.24 -9.30 -19.76
C PHE A 99 5.12 -9.77 -18.86
N VAL A 100 5.45 -10.07 -17.62
CA VAL A 100 4.46 -10.32 -16.57
C VAL A 100 4.33 -9.08 -15.73
N THR A 101 3.10 -8.63 -15.56
CA THR A 101 2.75 -7.53 -14.67
C THR A 101 1.83 -8.07 -13.58
N VAL A 102 2.22 -7.91 -12.34
CA VAL A 102 1.35 -8.18 -11.20
C VAL A 102 0.83 -6.87 -10.68
N GLN A 103 -0.49 -6.75 -10.67
CA GLN A 103 -1.21 -5.61 -10.16
C GLN A 103 -1.80 -5.95 -8.80
N VAL A 104 -1.53 -5.10 -7.82
CA VAL A 104 -2.15 -5.14 -6.50
C VAL A 104 -3.07 -3.94 -6.38
N SER A 105 -4.36 -4.21 -6.27
CA SER A 105 -5.40 -3.19 -6.13
C SER A 105 -6.19 -3.50 -4.88
N VAL A 106 -6.27 -2.56 -3.96
CA VAL A 106 -6.92 -2.74 -2.66
C VAL A 106 -8.18 -1.89 -2.60
N ASP A 107 -9.19 -2.42 -1.89
CA ASP A 107 -10.45 -1.70 -1.70
C ASP A 107 -10.18 -0.33 -1.04
N PRO A 108 -10.57 0.77 -1.70
CA PRO A 108 -10.33 2.13 -1.22
C PRO A 108 -10.97 2.40 0.15
N ILE A 109 -12.09 1.76 0.47
CA ILE A 109 -12.79 1.93 1.74
C ILE A 109 -11.95 1.40 2.92
N ALA A 110 -11.20 0.32 2.71
CA ALA A 110 -10.34 -0.27 3.75
C ALA A 110 -9.14 0.61 4.11
N TYR A 111 -8.84 1.63 3.30
CA TYR A 111 -7.66 2.49 3.41
C TYR A 111 -8.00 3.98 3.41
N ALA A 112 -9.26 4.32 3.64
CA ALA A 112 -9.68 5.70 3.76
C ALA A 112 -8.86 6.44 4.82
N LEU A 113 -8.35 7.58 4.45
CA LEU A 113 -7.66 8.49 5.36
C LEU A 113 -8.71 9.28 6.10
N THR A 114 -8.97 8.90 7.35
CA THR A 114 -9.95 9.62 8.19
C THR A 114 -9.33 10.90 8.72
N VAL A 115 -9.71 12.02 8.17
CA VAL A 115 -9.26 13.33 8.66
C VAL A 115 -10.27 13.83 9.69
N PRO A 116 -9.86 14.05 10.95
CA PRO A 116 -10.73 14.66 11.95
C PRO A 116 -11.32 15.97 11.44
N LEU A 117 -12.61 16.17 11.52
CA LEU A 117 -13.39 17.30 11.01
C LEU A 117 -13.74 17.27 9.51
N PHE A 118 -13.00 16.57 8.65
CA PHE A 118 -13.22 16.59 7.19
C PHE A 118 -13.76 15.26 6.64
N GLY A 119 -13.79 14.20 7.45
CA GLY A 119 -14.27 12.90 7.05
C GLY A 119 -13.22 12.04 6.36
N ASP A 120 -13.68 10.99 5.67
CA ASP A 120 -12.81 10.02 5.02
C ASP A 120 -12.44 10.48 3.61
N ILE A 121 -11.14 10.54 3.35
CA ILE A 121 -10.59 10.72 2.00
C ILE A 121 -10.35 9.33 1.43
N VAL A 122 -11.18 8.94 0.50
CA VAL A 122 -11.10 7.65 -0.20
C VAL A 122 -10.28 7.83 -1.47
N THR A 123 -9.21 7.05 -1.61
CA THR A 123 -8.39 7.02 -2.83
C THR A 123 -8.15 5.57 -3.23
N ASP A 124 -8.29 5.29 -4.54
CA ASP A 124 -7.93 4.00 -5.10
C ASP A 124 -6.42 3.85 -5.11
N TYR A 125 -5.93 2.81 -4.46
CA TYR A 125 -4.52 2.48 -4.45
C TYR A 125 -4.27 1.26 -5.34
N THR A 126 -3.48 1.47 -6.37
CA THR A 126 -3.05 0.41 -7.27
C THR A 126 -1.53 0.45 -7.42
N SER A 127 -0.88 -0.67 -7.20
CA SER A 127 0.55 -0.82 -7.43
C SER A 127 0.81 -1.91 -8.45
N THR A 128 1.81 -1.72 -9.30
CA THR A 128 2.16 -2.65 -10.37
C THR A 128 3.65 -2.99 -10.32
N GLY A 129 3.94 -4.28 -10.40
CA GLY A 129 5.29 -4.80 -10.61
C GLY A 129 5.35 -5.47 -11.98
N THR A 130 6.35 -5.12 -12.79
CA THR A 130 6.52 -5.71 -14.13
C THR A 130 7.91 -6.30 -14.25
N PHE A 131 7.98 -7.53 -14.72
CA PHE A 131 9.23 -8.23 -15.02
C PHE A 131 9.16 -8.87 -16.40
N ARG A 132 10.31 -8.92 -17.06
CA ARG A 132 10.46 -9.66 -18.32
C ARG A 132 10.56 -11.16 -18.00
N CYS A 133 9.96 -11.97 -18.85
CA CYS A 133 10.04 -13.43 -18.72
C CYS A 133 11.47 -13.92 -18.93
N GLU A 134 11.97 -14.77 -18.02
CA GLU A 134 13.36 -15.22 -18.05
C GLU A 134 13.59 -16.40 -19.00
N ALA A 135 12.58 -17.22 -19.22
CA ALA A 135 12.68 -18.36 -20.14
C ALA A 135 11.30 -18.75 -20.69
N PRO A 136 11.23 -19.14 -21.99
CA PRO A 136 10.04 -19.78 -22.51
C PRO A 136 9.85 -21.14 -21.84
N HIS A 137 8.61 -21.53 -21.68
CA HIS A 137 8.28 -22.87 -21.21
C HIS A 137 8.14 -23.78 -22.40
N ASP A 138 9.00 -24.78 -22.48
CA ASP A 138 8.86 -25.92 -23.37
C ASP A 138 7.76 -26.88 -22.85
#